data_dfb7e084e19aa2462fc655ccc7435757
#
_entry.id   dfb7e084e19aa2462fc655ccc7435757
#
_cell.length_a   1.000
_cell.length_b   1.000
_cell.length_c   1.000
_cell.angle_alpha   90.00
_cell.angle_beta   90.00
_cell.angle_gamma   90.00
#
_symmetry.space_group_name_H-M   'P 1'
#
loop_
_entity.id
_entity.type
_entity.pdbx_description
1 polymer ?
#
loop_
_entity_poly.entity_id
_entity_poly.type
_entity_poly.pdbx_seq_one_letter_code
_entity_poly.pdbx_strand_id
1 'polypeptide(L)'
;YDTEIKNLLIYKKALLNAEIIKESELLDELLPILNSNSLWKIQALFLLGDYFSANNEHTKAKEFYAQILTINDLKDDDYRKARLKLEMSVND
;
A
#
# COMPACT_ATOMS: atom_id res chain seq x y z
N TYR A 1 4.35 -20.79 -12.79
CA TYR A 1 3.31 -20.87 -11.91
C TYR A 1 2.63 -19.53 -11.67
N ASP A 2 1.54 -19.49 -11.02
CA ASP A 2 0.76 -18.28 -10.96
C ASP A 2 1.44 -17.19 -10.14
N THR A 3 1.87 -16.14 -10.82
CA THR A 3 2.53 -14.99 -10.21
C THR A 3 1.60 -14.28 -9.22
N GLU A 4 0.30 -14.26 -9.48
CA GLU A 4 -0.64 -13.59 -8.59
C GLU A 4 -0.85 -14.35 -7.28
N ILE A 5 -0.75 -15.67 -7.29
CA ILE A 5 -0.76 -16.42 -6.04
C ILE A 5 0.47 -16.10 -5.21
N LYS A 6 1.63 -16.03 -5.87
CA LYS A 6 2.87 -15.63 -5.22
C LYS A 6 2.77 -14.23 -4.62
N ASN A 7 2.21 -13.29 -5.38
CA ASN A 7 2.04 -11.91 -4.92
C ASN A 7 1.07 -11.83 -3.73
N LEU A 8 0.02 -12.64 -3.75
CA LEU A 8 -0.89 -12.71 -2.63
C LEU A 8 -0.17 -13.16 -1.35
N LEU A 9 0.68 -14.17 -1.47
CA LEU A 9 1.44 -14.67 -0.32
C LEU A 9 2.42 -13.61 0.20
N ILE A 10 3.06 -12.89 -0.70
CA ILE A 10 3.95 -11.78 -0.34
C ILE A 10 3.18 -10.72 0.45
N TYR A 11 2.01 -10.33 -0.08
CA TYR A 11 1.18 -9.33 0.58
C TYR A 11 0.73 -9.80 1.98
N LYS A 12 0.26 -11.03 2.09
CA LYS A 12 -0.20 -11.57 3.37
C LYS A 12 0.91 -11.63 4.40
N LYS A 13 2.12 -12.02 3.98
CA LYS A 13 3.26 -12.04 4.88
C LYS A 13 3.60 -10.64 5.37
N ALA A 14 3.63 -9.67 4.46
CA ALA A 14 3.91 -8.29 4.82
C ALA A 14 2.86 -7.74 5.78
N LEU A 15 1.59 -8.04 5.53
CA LEU A 15 0.49 -7.61 6.39
C LEU A 15 0.63 -8.15 7.82
N LEU A 16 1.00 -9.42 7.96
CA LEU A 16 1.18 -10.04 9.27
C LEU A 16 2.36 -9.46 10.04
N ASN A 17 3.38 -8.99 9.34
CA ASN A 17 4.60 -8.47 9.95
C ASN A 17 4.64 -6.96 10.08
N ALA A 18 3.64 -6.25 9.58
CA ALA A 18 3.68 -4.80 9.43
C ALA A 18 3.90 -4.05 10.75
N GLU A 19 3.49 -4.63 11.88
CA GLU A 19 3.65 -3.96 13.18
C GLU A 19 5.06 -4.07 13.74
N ILE A 20 5.84 -5.04 13.29
CA ILE A 20 7.17 -5.34 13.86
C ILE A 20 8.30 -5.18 12.85
N ILE A 21 8.00 -5.09 11.57
CA ILE A 21 8.99 -5.02 10.51
C ILE A 21 9.50 -3.59 10.36
N LYS A 22 10.77 -3.46 9.98
CA LYS A 22 11.35 -2.14 9.69
C LYS A 22 10.85 -1.64 8.33
N GLU A 23 10.82 -0.32 8.20
CA GLU A 23 10.36 0.36 6.99
C GLU A 23 11.04 -0.18 5.73
N SER A 24 12.37 -0.26 5.73
CA SER A 24 13.10 -0.72 4.55
C SER A 24 12.77 -2.16 4.19
N GLU A 25 12.57 -3.02 5.19
CA GLU A 25 12.22 -4.41 4.96
C GLU A 25 10.83 -4.55 4.36
N LEU A 26 9.88 -3.75 4.84
CA LEU A 26 8.52 -3.78 4.31
C LEU A 26 8.49 -3.35 2.85
N LEU A 27 9.21 -2.27 2.52
CA LEU A 27 9.32 -1.80 1.14
C LEU A 27 9.94 -2.86 0.25
N ASP A 28 11.04 -3.47 0.70
CA ASP A 28 11.71 -4.52 -0.08
C ASP A 28 10.80 -5.72 -0.33
N GLU A 29 10.04 -6.14 0.67
CA GLU A 29 9.13 -7.28 0.53
C GLU A 29 8.02 -7.01 -0.48
N LEU A 30 7.53 -5.78 -0.55
CA LEU A 30 6.42 -5.43 -1.43
C LEU A 30 6.85 -4.99 -2.82
N LEU A 31 8.14 -4.76 -3.07
CA LEU A 31 8.63 -4.30 -4.37
C LEU A 31 8.16 -5.13 -5.55
N PRO A 32 8.18 -6.48 -5.50
CA PRO A 32 7.70 -7.26 -6.64
C PRO A 32 6.25 -6.95 -7.03
N ILE A 33 5.41 -6.64 -6.04
CA ILE A 33 4.03 -6.29 -6.29
C ILE A 33 3.93 -4.87 -6.86
N LEU A 34 4.66 -3.93 -6.27
CA LEU A 34 4.62 -2.52 -6.67
C LEU A 34 5.15 -2.28 -8.08
N ASN A 35 6.13 -3.09 -8.50
CA ASN A 35 6.76 -2.95 -9.82
C ASN A 35 6.05 -3.73 -10.92
N SER A 36 4.86 -4.22 -10.66
CA SER A 36 4.09 -5.01 -11.62
C SER A 36 2.66 -4.51 -11.71
N ASN A 37 1.87 -5.10 -12.61
CA ASN A 37 0.44 -4.82 -12.71
C ASN A 37 -0.36 -5.85 -11.91
N SER A 38 0.14 -6.18 -10.73
CA SER A 38 -0.48 -7.16 -9.86
C SER A 38 -1.87 -6.73 -9.39
N LEU A 39 -2.77 -7.70 -9.25
CA LEU A 39 -4.07 -7.49 -8.64
C LEU A 39 -3.95 -7.02 -7.18
N TRP A 40 -2.80 -7.26 -6.56
CA TRP A 40 -2.55 -6.93 -5.15
C TRP A 40 -1.84 -5.59 -4.96
N LYS A 41 -1.63 -4.85 -6.05
CA LYS A 41 -0.92 -3.58 -5.98
C LYS A 41 -1.67 -2.54 -5.15
N ILE A 42 -2.97 -2.44 -5.31
CA ILE A 42 -3.79 -1.49 -4.55
C ILE A 42 -3.71 -1.79 -3.05
N GLN A 43 -3.87 -3.06 -2.68
CA GLN A 43 -3.76 -3.48 -1.28
C GLN A 43 -2.38 -3.21 -0.71
N ALA A 44 -1.32 -3.45 -1.49
CA ALA A 44 0.03 -3.16 -1.06
C ALA A 44 0.25 -1.67 -0.81
N LEU A 45 -0.30 -0.82 -1.68
CA LEU A 45 -0.20 0.62 -1.51
C LEU A 45 -0.97 1.10 -0.28
N PHE A 46 -2.16 0.55 -0.02
CA PHE A 46 -2.88 0.85 1.22
C PHE A 46 -2.09 0.41 2.45
N LEU A 47 -1.50 -0.77 2.40
CA LEU A 47 -0.70 -1.27 3.52
C LEU A 47 0.46 -0.32 3.82
N LEU A 48 1.17 0.12 2.79
CA LEU A 48 2.28 1.06 2.97
C LEU A 48 1.81 2.40 3.50
N GLY A 49 0.73 2.94 2.95
CA GLY A 49 0.18 4.18 3.44
C GLY A 49 -0.22 4.08 4.90
N ASP A 50 -0.90 3.02 5.27
CA ASP A 50 -1.33 2.80 6.65
C ASP A 50 -0.13 2.60 7.59
N TYR A 51 0.91 1.90 7.12
CA TYR A 51 2.13 1.70 7.89
C TYR A 51 2.80 3.04 8.24
N PHE A 52 2.99 3.88 7.23
CA PHE A 52 3.62 5.18 7.45
C PHE A 52 2.75 6.10 8.30
N SER A 53 1.44 6.06 8.09
CA SER A 53 0.50 6.83 8.91
C SER A 53 0.58 6.43 10.38
N ALA A 54 0.65 5.13 10.65
CA ALA A 54 0.76 4.61 12.02
C ALA A 54 2.07 5.04 12.69
N ASN A 55 3.11 5.28 11.91
CA ASN A 55 4.41 5.74 12.40
C ASN A 55 4.54 7.27 12.37
N ASN A 56 3.45 7.98 12.20
CA ASN A 56 3.40 9.45 12.15
C ASN A 56 4.20 10.05 10.99
N GLU A 57 4.41 9.29 9.93
CA GLU A 57 5.07 9.78 8.72
C GLU A 57 4.01 10.08 7.66
N HIS A 58 3.21 11.09 7.92
CA HIS A 58 2.03 11.40 7.11
C HIS A 58 2.36 11.84 5.69
N THR A 59 3.48 12.51 5.48
CA THR A 59 3.89 12.90 4.13
C THR A 59 4.14 11.69 3.25
N LYS A 60 4.83 10.68 3.79
CA LYS A 60 5.05 9.42 3.06
C LYS A 60 3.76 8.66 2.85
N ALA A 61 2.90 8.63 3.86
CA ALA A 61 1.60 7.99 3.75
C ALA A 61 0.79 8.58 2.60
N LYS A 62 0.77 9.91 2.48
CA LYS A 62 0.05 10.58 1.40
C LYS A 62 0.59 10.18 0.03
N GLU A 63 1.89 10.00 -0.11
CA GLU A 63 2.48 9.59 -1.39
C GLU A 63 1.93 8.24 -1.86
N PHE A 64 1.79 7.29 -0.94
CA PHE A 64 1.25 5.97 -1.29
C PHE A 64 -0.23 6.02 -1.59
N TYR A 65 -1.01 6.76 -0.80
CA TYR A 65 -2.44 6.91 -1.09
C TYR A 65 -2.66 7.63 -2.42
N ALA A 66 -1.85 8.63 -2.74
CA ALA A 66 -1.96 9.35 -4.02
C ALA A 66 -1.64 8.44 -5.21
N GLN A 67 -0.70 7.52 -5.05
CA GLN A 67 -0.37 6.56 -6.12
C GLN A 67 -1.57 5.69 -6.48
N ILE A 68 -2.40 5.34 -5.49
CA ILE A 68 -3.60 4.55 -5.76
C ILE A 68 -4.50 5.27 -6.75
N LEU A 69 -4.64 6.58 -6.61
CA LEU A 69 -5.51 7.38 -7.48
C LEU A 69 -5.04 7.45 -8.92
N THR A 70 -3.79 7.07 -9.20
CA THR A 70 -3.26 7.06 -10.57
C THR A 70 -3.52 5.75 -11.30
N ILE A 71 -4.08 4.75 -10.62
CA ILE A 71 -4.29 3.42 -11.20
C ILE A 71 -5.49 3.45 -12.14
N ASN A 72 -5.31 2.90 -13.35
CA ASN A 72 -6.39 2.79 -14.33
C ASN A 72 -7.45 1.81 -13.84
N ASP A 73 -8.70 2.10 -14.17
CA ASP A 73 -9.85 1.27 -13.82
C ASP A 73 -10.00 1.05 -12.31
N LEU A 74 -9.61 2.05 -11.53
CA LEU A 74 -9.76 2.01 -10.08
C LEU A 74 -11.24 1.93 -9.72
N LYS A 75 -11.59 1.01 -8.81
CA LYS A 75 -12.97 0.88 -8.34
C LYS A 75 -13.36 2.07 -7.49
N ASP A 76 -14.66 2.42 -7.52
CA ASP A 76 -15.18 3.56 -6.77
C ASP A 76 -14.88 3.46 -5.27
N ASP A 77 -15.01 2.28 -4.71
CA ASP A 77 -14.75 2.06 -3.29
C ASP A 77 -13.30 2.35 -2.93
N ASP A 78 -12.36 1.90 -3.77
CA ASP A 78 -10.94 2.14 -3.56
C ASP A 78 -10.62 3.62 -3.75
N TYR A 79 -11.23 4.26 -4.74
CA TYR A 79 -11.06 5.69 -4.96
C TYR A 79 -11.48 6.48 -3.72
N ARG A 80 -12.70 6.21 -3.22
CA ARG A 80 -13.22 6.93 -2.05
C ARG A 80 -12.36 6.68 -0.82
N LYS A 81 -11.93 5.45 -0.62
CA LYS A 81 -11.08 5.10 0.53
C LYS A 81 -9.74 5.84 0.48
N ALA A 82 -9.10 5.86 -0.70
CA ALA A 82 -7.83 6.55 -0.87
C ALA A 82 -7.99 8.06 -0.64
N ARG A 83 -9.06 8.65 -1.18
CA ARG A 83 -9.35 10.08 -0.98
C ARG A 83 -9.55 10.40 0.50
N LEU A 84 -10.31 9.58 1.19
CA LEU A 84 -10.54 9.79 2.61
C LEU A 84 -9.24 9.73 3.42
N LYS A 85 -8.41 8.74 3.12
CA LYS A 85 -7.13 8.62 3.82
C LYS A 85 -6.21 9.78 3.54
N LEU A 86 -6.21 10.30 2.30
CA LEU A 86 -5.45 11.50 1.97
C LEU A 86 -5.90 12.69 2.79
N GLU A 87 -7.21 12.89 2.92
CA GLU A 87 -7.75 13.99 3.70
C GLU A 87 -7.39 13.87 5.18
N MET A 88 -7.41 12.67 5.71
CA MET A 88 -7.06 12.41 7.10
C MET A 88 -5.57 12.60 7.38
N SER A 89 -4.73 12.59 6.36
CA SER A 89 -3.29 12.71 6.48
C SER A 89 -2.74 14.12 6.30
N VAL A 90 -3.60 15.13 6.29
CA VAL A 90 -3.17 16.50 5.97
C VAL A 90 -2.48 17.24 7.11
N ASN A 91 -2.69 16.80 8.34
CA ASN A 91 -2.24 17.54 9.52
C ASN A 91 -0.94 16.97 10.07
N ASP A 92 0.12 17.17 9.36
CA ASP A 92 1.45 16.75 9.83
C ASP A 92 2.03 17.74 10.81
#